data_bc720d3e08072a0b259bf500000922d1
#
_entry.id   bc720d3e08072a0b259bf500000922d1
#
_cell.length_a   1.000
_cell.length_b   1.000
_cell.length_c   1.000
_cell.angle_alpha   90.00
_cell.angle_beta   90.00
_cell.angle_gamma   90.00
#
_symmetry.space_group_name_H-M   'P 1'
#
loop_
_entity.id
_entity.type
_entity.pdbx_description
1 polymer ?
#
loop_
_entity_poly.entity_id
_entity_poly.type
_entity_poly.pdbx_seq_one_letter_code
_entity_poly.pdbx_strand_id
1 'polypeptide(L)'
;ILKNAGKYDYSDNRFVPKFTYQSAENPNLKKIRQDLKLDSIAGKGSELSKIFNLLHWVHNLVKHDGSSNNPTLKNAIELINVCKVENRGVNCRMLATILNECYLSLGIKSRYITCMPKETNFDDCHVINMVYSNELKKWIWIDPTFDSYVMDEKGNLLGIQEVRERLVKGLPLVLN
;
A
#
# COMPACT_ATOMS: atom_id res chain seq x y z
N ILE A 1 -13.74 -20.52 1.62
CA ILE A 1 -13.45 -19.84 2.90
C ILE A 1 -14.21 -18.51 2.94
N LEU A 2 -13.95 -17.57 2.03
CA LEU A 2 -14.58 -16.23 2.05
C LEU A 2 -16.12 -16.26 1.94
N LYS A 3 -16.72 -17.18 1.19
CA LYS A 3 -18.20 -17.33 1.12
C LYS A 3 -18.83 -17.61 2.48
N ASN A 4 -18.10 -18.27 3.37
CA ASN A 4 -18.56 -18.62 4.72
C ASN A 4 -18.05 -17.64 5.79
N ALA A 5 -17.28 -16.63 5.39
CA ALA A 5 -16.88 -15.56 6.29
C ALA A 5 -18.08 -14.65 6.60
N GLY A 6 -18.16 -14.17 7.81
CA GLY A 6 -19.20 -13.22 8.21
C GLY A 6 -19.22 -11.97 7.34
N LYS A 7 -20.37 -11.32 7.26
CA LYS A 7 -20.47 -9.99 6.66
C LYS A 7 -19.73 -8.97 7.52
N TYR A 8 -19.32 -7.86 6.92
CA TYR A 8 -18.85 -6.72 7.71
C TYR A 8 -19.96 -6.26 8.66
N ASP A 9 -19.61 -6.06 9.92
CA ASP A 9 -20.51 -5.48 10.90
C ASP A 9 -20.43 -3.95 10.79
N TYR A 10 -21.44 -3.35 10.19
CA TYR A 10 -21.56 -1.90 10.10
C TYR A 10 -22.33 -1.29 11.28
N SER A 11 -22.82 -2.12 12.22
CA SER A 11 -23.54 -1.69 13.41
C SER A 11 -22.62 -1.48 14.62
N ASP A 12 -21.31 -1.63 14.46
CA ASP A 12 -20.34 -1.43 15.52
C ASP A 12 -20.32 0.04 15.97
N ASN A 13 -20.92 0.30 17.11
CA ASN A 13 -21.03 1.63 17.73
C ASN A 13 -19.91 1.92 18.73
N ARG A 14 -18.83 1.11 18.77
CA ARG A 14 -17.70 1.39 19.63
C ARG A 14 -17.08 2.72 19.26
N PHE A 15 -16.65 3.48 20.27
CA PHE A 15 -15.88 4.69 20.00
C PHE A 15 -14.57 4.33 19.28
N VAL A 16 -14.43 4.84 18.09
CA VAL A 16 -13.19 4.72 17.29
C VAL A 16 -12.57 6.11 17.18
N PRO A 17 -11.33 6.30 17.61
CA PRO A 17 -10.63 7.57 17.44
C PRO A 17 -10.61 7.99 15.97
N LYS A 18 -10.80 9.29 15.72
CA LYS A 18 -10.75 9.83 14.37
C LYS A 18 -9.38 9.57 13.75
N PHE A 19 -9.35 8.83 12.66
CA PHE A 19 -8.13 8.58 11.90
C PHE A 19 -7.73 9.83 11.11
N THR A 20 -6.47 10.25 11.27
CA THR A 20 -5.92 11.41 10.57
C THR A 20 -4.68 10.99 9.78
N TYR A 21 -4.40 11.72 8.71
CA TYR A 21 -3.20 11.53 7.89
C TYR A 21 -2.15 12.57 8.25
N GLN A 22 -0.89 12.18 8.17
CA GLN A 22 0.22 13.10 8.29
C GLN A 22 0.15 14.13 7.15
N SER A 23 0.36 15.39 7.49
CA SER A 23 0.46 16.45 6.47
C SER A 23 1.73 16.27 5.65
N ALA A 24 1.67 16.53 4.34
CA ALA A 24 2.85 16.58 3.47
C ALA A 24 3.89 17.63 3.94
N GLU A 25 3.47 18.60 4.76
CA GLU A 25 4.33 19.60 5.37
C GLU A 25 5.14 19.07 6.57
N ASN A 26 4.88 17.84 7.02
CA ASN A 26 5.68 17.21 8.07
C ASN A 26 7.17 17.17 7.66
N PRO A 27 8.10 17.59 8.54
CA PRO A 27 9.53 17.68 8.19
C PRO A 27 10.12 16.37 7.66
N ASN A 28 9.71 15.22 8.24
CA ASN A 28 10.20 13.92 7.78
C ASN A 28 9.68 13.58 6.38
N LEU A 29 8.41 13.87 6.08
CA LEU A 29 7.84 13.63 4.75
C LEU A 29 8.45 14.57 3.71
N LYS A 30 8.70 15.84 4.06
CA LYS A 30 9.45 16.76 3.19
C LYS A 30 10.84 16.25 2.88
N LYS A 31 11.55 15.75 3.90
CA LYS A 31 12.88 15.15 3.71
C LYS A 31 12.83 13.96 2.76
N ILE A 32 11.89 13.02 2.96
CA ILE A 32 11.68 11.87 2.06
C ILE A 32 11.45 12.35 0.62
N ARG A 33 10.55 13.31 0.41
CA ARG A 33 10.23 13.86 -0.90
C ARG A 33 11.45 14.45 -1.61
N GLN A 34 12.28 15.19 -0.87
CA GLN A 34 13.48 15.85 -1.40
C GLN A 34 14.61 14.85 -1.67
N ASP A 35 14.98 14.04 -0.68
CA ASP A 35 16.08 13.10 -0.76
C ASP A 35 15.87 12.04 -1.86
N LEU A 36 14.65 11.58 -2.02
CA LEU A 36 14.28 10.59 -3.02
C LEU A 36 13.83 11.22 -4.36
N LYS A 37 13.76 12.55 -4.46
CA LYS A 37 13.33 13.29 -5.66
C LYS A 37 11.95 12.84 -6.19
N LEU A 38 10.99 12.63 -5.27
CA LEU A 38 9.72 11.98 -5.58
C LEU A 38 8.87 12.74 -6.60
N ASP A 39 8.99 14.08 -6.69
CA ASP A 39 8.28 14.86 -7.72
C ASP A 39 8.71 14.47 -9.14
N SER A 40 9.99 14.16 -9.33
CA SER A 40 10.51 13.72 -10.62
C SER A 40 10.03 12.31 -10.96
N ILE A 41 9.99 11.42 -9.97
CA ILE A 41 9.55 10.03 -10.13
C ILE A 41 8.04 9.98 -10.41
N ALA A 42 7.26 10.70 -9.62
CA ALA A 42 5.81 10.78 -9.79
C ALA A 42 5.42 11.39 -11.15
N GLY A 43 6.24 12.33 -11.64
CA GLY A 43 6.00 12.99 -12.92
C GLY A 43 4.90 14.04 -12.88
N LYS A 44 4.53 14.56 -14.06
CA LYS A 44 3.56 15.66 -14.22
C LYS A 44 2.18 15.18 -14.70
N GLY A 45 1.95 13.87 -14.75
CA GLY A 45 0.70 13.28 -15.21
C GLY A 45 -0.46 13.45 -14.21
N SER A 46 -1.55 12.72 -14.48
CA SER A 46 -2.72 12.64 -13.58
C SER A 46 -2.35 12.08 -12.20
N GLU A 47 -3.28 12.16 -11.25
CA GLU A 47 -3.08 11.58 -9.92
C GLU A 47 -2.83 10.07 -10.01
N LEU A 48 -3.59 9.36 -10.84
CA LEU A 48 -3.40 7.92 -11.04
C LEU A 48 -2.03 7.60 -11.64
N SER A 49 -1.55 8.38 -12.60
CA SER A 49 -0.21 8.22 -13.16
C SER A 49 0.87 8.36 -12.08
N LYS A 50 0.73 9.33 -11.16
CA LYS A 50 1.65 9.51 -10.04
C LYS A 50 1.63 8.32 -9.07
N ILE A 51 0.44 7.80 -8.79
CA ILE A 51 0.26 6.62 -7.93
C ILE A 51 0.99 5.42 -8.53
N PHE A 52 0.79 5.13 -9.81
CA PHE A 52 1.41 3.98 -10.46
C PHE A 52 2.91 4.15 -10.71
N ASN A 53 3.38 5.36 -11.03
CA ASN A 53 4.80 5.62 -11.15
C ASN A 53 5.55 5.37 -9.86
N LEU A 54 4.97 5.76 -8.71
CA LEU A 54 5.56 5.50 -7.40
C LEU A 54 5.50 4.02 -7.02
N LEU A 55 4.40 3.32 -7.33
CA LEU A 55 4.28 1.88 -7.15
C LEU A 55 5.41 1.15 -7.86
N HIS A 56 5.50 1.36 -9.18
CA HIS A 56 6.52 0.75 -10.03
C HIS A 56 7.95 1.08 -9.57
N TRP A 57 8.19 2.34 -9.19
CA TRP A 57 9.49 2.76 -8.71
C TRP A 57 9.89 2.08 -7.39
N VAL A 58 9.00 1.99 -6.40
CA VAL A 58 9.29 1.33 -5.12
C VAL A 58 9.53 -0.17 -5.32
N HIS A 59 8.71 -0.83 -6.14
CA HIS A 59 8.89 -2.24 -6.48
C HIS A 59 10.30 -2.52 -7.03
N ASN A 60 10.77 -1.67 -7.96
CA ASN A 60 12.08 -1.84 -8.58
C ASN A 60 13.26 -1.32 -7.75
N LEU A 61 13.01 -0.45 -6.77
CA LEU A 61 14.05 0.12 -5.93
C LEU A 61 14.53 -0.85 -4.85
N VAL A 62 13.61 -1.61 -4.27
CA VAL A 62 13.86 -2.47 -3.11
C VAL A 62 13.31 -3.86 -3.36
N LYS A 63 14.20 -4.84 -3.31
CA LYS A 63 13.82 -6.26 -3.50
C LYS A 63 12.94 -6.76 -2.36
N HIS A 64 11.90 -7.51 -2.69
CA HIS A 64 11.11 -8.23 -1.69
C HIS A 64 11.89 -9.45 -1.15
N ASP A 65 11.88 -9.57 0.18
CA ASP A 65 12.37 -10.75 0.90
C ASP A 65 11.51 -10.97 2.15
N GLY A 66 10.57 -11.92 2.06
CA GLY A 66 9.62 -12.23 3.12
C GLY A 66 10.26 -12.73 4.42
N SER A 67 11.46 -13.29 4.34
CA SER A 67 12.21 -13.84 5.47
C SER A 67 13.18 -12.84 6.10
N SER A 68 13.31 -11.64 5.55
CA SER A 68 14.24 -10.62 6.03
C SER A 68 13.91 -10.13 7.45
N ASN A 69 14.94 -9.92 8.24
CA ASN A 69 14.79 -9.30 9.56
C ASN A 69 14.36 -7.84 9.45
N ASN A 70 13.41 -7.45 10.28
CA ASN A 70 12.95 -6.06 10.34
C ASN A 70 14.05 -5.15 10.91
N PRO A 71 14.41 -4.06 10.22
CA PRO A 71 15.31 -3.05 10.78
C PRO A 71 14.71 -2.37 12.01
N THR A 72 15.57 -1.78 12.84
CA THR A 72 15.14 -0.99 14.01
C THR A 72 14.34 0.24 13.57
N LEU A 73 14.87 1.00 12.62
CA LEU A 73 14.21 2.17 12.05
C LEU A 73 13.40 1.75 10.81
N LYS A 74 12.14 2.16 10.76
CA LYS A 74 11.16 1.70 9.77
C LYS A 74 10.52 2.86 9.01
N ASN A 75 11.31 3.87 8.66
CA ASN A 75 10.91 4.91 7.72
C ASN A 75 11.52 4.64 6.33
N ALA A 76 10.99 5.27 5.30
CA ALA A 76 11.37 4.99 3.91
C ALA A 76 12.88 5.15 3.66
N ILE A 77 13.51 6.21 4.18
CA ILE A 77 14.93 6.47 3.96
C ILE A 77 15.79 5.37 4.58
N GLU A 78 15.53 5.03 5.85
CA GLU A 78 16.31 4.02 6.57
C GLU A 78 16.11 2.62 5.98
N LEU A 79 14.89 2.27 5.58
CA LEU A 79 14.61 1.00 4.91
C LEU A 79 15.36 0.88 3.59
N ILE A 80 15.38 1.93 2.77
CA ILE A 80 16.12 1.96 1.52
C ILE A 80 17.64 1.90 1.78
N ASN A 81 18.13 2.63 2.79
CA ASN A 81 19.55 2.62 3.15
C ASN A 81 20.02 1.23 3.60
N VAL A 82 19.26 0.57 4.47
CA VAL A 82 19.56 -0.80 4.93
C VAL A 82 19.67 -1.75 3.74
N CYS A 83 18.73 -1.68 2.80
CA CYS A 83 18.77 -2.52 1.60
C CYS A 83 20.03 -2.29 0.76
N LYS A 84 20.46 -1.03 0.63
CA LYS A 84 21.68 -0.68 -0.12
C LYS A 84 22.95 -1.12 0.59
N VAL A 85 23.05 -0.84 1.90
CA VAL A 85 24.25 -1.10 2.69
C VAL A 85 24.46 -2.59 2.91
N GLU A 86 23.38 -3.31 3.23
CA GLU A 86 23.44 -4.75 3.54
C GLU A 86 23.21 -5.63 2.29
N ASN A 87 22.95 -5.04 1.13
CA ASN A 87 22.64 -5.73 -0.12
C ASN A 87 21.54 -6.80 0.04
N ARG A 88 20.43 -6.43 0.67
CA ARG A 88 19.30 -7.31 0.97
C ARG A 88 17.95 -6.72 0.60
N GLY A 89 16.92 -7.55 0.64
CA GLY A 89 15.53 -7.14 0.52
C GLY A 89 14.88 -6.85 1.88
N VAL A 90 13.60 -6.49 1.82
CA VAL A 90 12.71 -6.31 2.96
C VAL A 90 11.36 -6.97 2.71
N ASN A 91 10.62 -7.29 3.77
CA ASN A 91 9.32 -7.94 3.64
C ASN A 91 8.22 -6.98 3.13
N CYS A 92 7.05 -7.56 2.82
CA CYS A 92 5.91 -6.83 2.26
C CYS A 92 5.47 -5.63 3.10
N ARG A 93 5.51 -5.73 4.44
CA ARG A 93 5.18 -4.61 5.34
C ARG A 93 6.16 -3.44 5.16
N MET A 94 7.44 -3.72 5.03
CA MET A 94 8.46 -2.67 4.87
C MET A 94 8.35 -2.01 3.49
N LEU A 95 8.09 -2.78 2.43
CA LEU A 95 7.79 -2.24 1.09
C LEU A 95 6.55 -1.34 1.13
N ALA A 96 5.47 -1.81 1.76
CA ALA A 96 4.25 -1.02 1.93
C ALA A 96 4.49 0.25 2.77
N THR A 97 5.40 0.21 3.74
CA THR A 97 5.79 1.39 4.54
C THR A 97 6.51 2.41 3.68
N ILE A 98 7.49 2.00 2.87
CA ILE A 98 8.20 2.88 1.94
C ILE A 98 7.21 3.59 1.02
N LEU A 99 6.36 2.82 0.35
CA LEU A 99 5.38 3.36 -0.60
C LEU A 99 4.37 4.28 0.09
N ASN A 100 3.92 3.93 1.29
CA ASN A 100 3.00 4.77 2.08
C ASN A 100 3.58 6.16 2.37
N GLU A 101 4.83 6.23 2.81
CA GLU A 101 5.49 7.50 3.11
C GLU A 101 5.76 8.31 1.82
N CYS A 102 6.07 7.65 0.71
CA CYS A 102 6.18 8.31 -0.60
C CYS A 102 4.85 8.98 -0.99
N TYR A 103 3.72 8.29 -0.86
CA TYR A 103 2.40 8.87 -1.14
C TYR A 103 2.06 10.04 -0.22
N LEU A 104 2.23 9.85 1.09
CA LEU A 104 1.94 10.89 2.08
C LEU A 104 2.79 12.15 1.85
N SER A 105 4.05 12.00 1.44
CA SER A 105 4.95 13.12 1.16
C SER A 105 4.49 13.99 -0.03
N LEU A 106 3.71 13.42 -0.94
CA LEU A 106 3.07 14.11 -2.06
C LEU A 106 1.63 14.54 -1.76
N GLY A 107 1.17 14.38 -0.52
CA GLY A 107 -0.21 14.71 -0.11
C GLY A 107 -1.25 13.69 -0.58
N ILE A 108 -0.85 12.55 -1.10
CA ILE A 108 -1.74 11.46 -1.50
C ILE A 108 -2.05 10.61 -0.25
N LYS A 109 -3.33 10.54 0.13
CA LYS A 109 -3.74 9.75 1.29
C LYS A 109 -3.51 8.27 1.05
N SER A 110 -2.70 7.66 1.91
CA SER A 110 -2.38 6.23 1.84
C SER A 110 -2.28 5.63 3.24
N ARG A 111 -2.52 4.33 3.32
CA ARG A 111 -2.29 3.50 4.51
C ARG A 111 -2.00 2.07 4.07
N TYR A 112 -1.18 1.36 4.81
CA TYR A 112 -1.02 -0.07 4.58
C TYR A 112 -2.08 -0.88 5.35
N ILE A 113 -2.45 -2.02 4.79
CA ILE A 113 -3.43 -2.97 5.36
C ILE A 113 -2.77 -4.34 5.44
N THR A 114 -2.87 -4.98 6.59
CA THR A 114 -2.45 -6.37 6.76
C THR A 114 -3.60 -7.30 6.40
N CYS A 115 -3.40 -8.11 5.38
CA CYS A 115 -4.32 -9.17 4.99
C CYS A 115 -3.97 -10.43 5.80
N MET A 116 -4.80 -10.75 6.78
CA MET A 116 -4.62 -11.88 7.67
C MET A 116 -5.34 -13.12 7.16
N PRO A 117 -4.80 -14.34 7.36
CA PRO A 117 -5.55 -15.57 7.15
C PRO A 117 -6.70 -15.69 8.15
N LYS A 118 -7.66 -16.56 7.86
CA LYS A 118 -8.77 -16.84 8.77
C LYS A 118 -8.28 -17.40 10.11
N GLU A 119 -7.27 -18.24 10.07
CA GLU A 119 -6.68 -18.87 11.23
C GLU A 119 -5.47 -18.06 11.69
N THR A 120 -5.59 -17.42 12.85
CA THR A 120 -4.61 -16.47 13.38
C THR A 120 -3.33 -17.10 13.94
N ASN A 121 -3.31 -18.42 14.09
CA ASN A 121 -2.11 -19.18 14.44
C ASN A 121 -1.18 -19.46 13.23
N PHE A 122 -1.55 -19.00 12.06
CA PHE A 122 -0.73 -19.03 10.86
C PHE A 122 0.15 -17.78 10.82
N ASP A 123 1.46 -17.97 10.71
CA ASP A 123 2.43 -16.85 10.66
C ASP A 123 2.45 -16.13 9.30
N ASP A 124 1.66 -16.59 8.33
CA ASP A 124 1.62 -16.01 6.99
C ASP A 124 0.60 -14.86 6.92
N CYS A 125 1.07 -13.72 6.47
CA CYS A 125 0.21 -12.56 6.17
C CYS A 125 0.80 -11.77 5.01
N HIS A 126 -0.05 -10.99 4.34
CA HIS A 126 0.41 -10.09 3.29
C HIS A 126 0.01 -8.64 3.60
N VAL A 127 0.89 -7.70 3.24
CA VAL A 127 0.65 -6.27 3.50
C VAL A 127 0.65 -5.51 2.18
N ILE A 128 -0.43 -4.77 1.96
CA ILE A 128 -0.67 -3.94 0.78
C ILE A 128 -0.89 -2.49 1.18
N ASN A 129 -0.94 -1.59 0.22
CA ASN A 129 -1.38 -0.21 0.40
C ASN A 129 -2.84 -0.02 -0.07
N MET A 130 -3.58 0.77 0.67
CA MET A 130 -4.81 1.40 0.22
C MET A 130 -4.53 2.88 -0.03
N VAL A 131 -4.77 3.33 -1.25
CA VAL A 131 -4.52 4.71 -1.69
C VAL A 131 -5.83 5.36 -2.07
N TYR A 132 -6.09 6.57 -1.57
CA TYR A 132 -7.30 7.30 -1.94
C TYR A 132 -7.05 8.10 -3.20
N SER A 133 -7.80 7.81 -4.25
CA SER A 133 -7.82 8.61 -5.46
C SER A 133 -8.91 9.68 -5.37
N ASN A 134 -8.51 10.94 -5.48
CA ASN A 134 -9.44 12.06 -5.58
C ASN A 134 -10.13 12.08 -6.95
N GLU A 135 -9.47 11.60 -8.00
CA GLU A 135 -10.06 11.48 -9.35
C GLU A 135 -11.23 10.48 -9.33
N LEU A 136 -11.04 9.31 -8.70
CA LEU A 136 -12.04 8.25 -8.62
C LEU A 136 -12.96 8.38 -7.39
N LYS A 137 -12.61 9.26 -6.44
CA LYS A 137 -13.31 9.46 -5.15
C LYS A 137 -13.46 8.17 -4.35
N LYS A 138 -12.44 7.30 -4.40
CA LYS A 138 -12.45 5.99 -3.72
C LYS A 138 -11.06 5.53 -3.33
N TRP A 139 -11.00 4.55 -2.44
CA TRP A 139 -9.80 3.82 -2.11
C TRP A 139 -9.52 2.73 -3.13
N ILE A 140 -8.26 2.59 -3.55
CA ILE A 140 -7.79 1.58 -4.48
C ILE A 140 -6.73 0.69 -3.84
N TRP A 141 -6.69 -0.58 -4.23
CA TRP A 141 -5.70 -1.58 -3.84
C TRP A 141 -4.42 -1.36 -4.62
N ILE A 142 -3.30 -1.25 -3.92
CA ILE A 142 -1.95 -1.10 -4.51
C ILE A 142 -1.00 -2.04 -3.77
N ASP A 143 -0.24 -2.85 -4.49
CA ASP A 143 0.67 -3.83 -3.91
C ASP A 143 2.11 -3.67 -4.43
N PRO A 144 3.02 -3.06 -3.63
CA PRO A 144 4.39 -2.87 -4.04
C PRO A 144 5.22 -4.16 -4.10
N THR A 145 4.77 -5.24 -3.47
CA THR A 145 5.45 -6.53 -3.52
C THR A 145 5.41 -7.13 -4.93
N PHE A 146 4.29 -6.98 -5.62
CA PHE A 146 4.04 -7.57 -6.94
C PHE A 146 3.89 -6.53 -8.05
N ASP A 147 4.20 -5.26 -7.79
CA ASP A 147 3.97 -4.15 -8.72
C ASP A 147 2.54 -4.15 -9.26
N SER A 148 1.56 -4.41 -8.41
CA SER A 148 0.22 -4.71 -8.89
C SER A 148 -0.89 -3.86 -8.29
N TYR A 149 -1.95 -3.72 -9.07
CA TYR A 149 -3.25 -3.20 -8.67
C TYR A 149 -4.36 -4.10 -9.24
N VAL A 150 -5.55 -4.00 -8.69
CA VAL A 150 -6.66 -4.90 -9.02
C VAL A 150 -7.76 -4.12 -9.72
N MET A 151 -8.29 -4.71 -10.80
CA MET A 151 -9.41 -4.17 -11.57
C MET A 151 -10.55 -5.18 -11.69
N ASP A 152 -11.70 -4.68 -12.08
CA ASP A 152 -12.76 -5.53 -12.63
C ASP A 152 -12.55 -5.80 -14.13
N GLU A 153 -13.43 -6.58 -14.74
CA GLU A 153 -13.41 -6.92 -16.17
C GLU A 153 -13.63 -5.73 -17.12
N LYS A 154 -14.01 -4.58 -16.57
CA LYS A 154 -14.20 -3.32 -17.32
C LYS A 154 -13.03 -2.36 -17.16
N GLY A 155 -11.99 -2.77 -16.41
CA GLY A 155 -10.84 -1.94 -16.12
C GLY A 155 -11.05 -0.92 -14.98
N ASN A 156 -12.11 -1.05 -14.19
CA ASN A 156 -12.29 -0.18 -13.02
C ASN A 156 -11.39 -0.64 -11.87
N LEU A 157 -10.59 0.26 -11.32
CA LEU A 157 -9.75 -0.01 -10.16
C LEU A 157 -10.59 -0.36 -8.93
N LEU A 158 -10.16 -1.36 -8.18
CA LEU A 158 -10.88 -1.90 -7.03
C LEU A 158 -10.16 -1.61 -5.71
N GLY A 159 -10.94 -1.35 -4.67
CA GLY A 159 -10.47 -1.33 -3.29
C GLY A 159 -10.56 -2.72 -2.65
N ILE A 160 -9.95 -2.90 -1.47
CA ILE A 160 -9.87 -4.21 -0.79
C ILE A 160 -11.26 -4.79 -0.48
N GLN A 161 -12.23 -3.96 -0.15
CA GLN A 161 -13.59 -4.40 0.12
C GLN A 161 -14.27 -4.93 -1.15
N GLU A 162 -14.12 -4.20 -2.26
CA GLU A 162 -14.66 -4.61 -3.57
C GLU A 162 -14.01 -5.92 -4.06
N VAL A 163 -12.69 -6.06 -3.87
CA VAL A 163 -11.97 -7.30 -4.16
C VAL A 163 -12.54 -8.47 -3.35
N ARG A 164 -12.71 -8.28 -2.04
CA ARG A 164 -13.31 -9.30 -1.18
C ARG A 164 -14.72 -9.69 -1.62
N GLU A 165 -15.57 -8.71 -1.92
CA GLU A 165 -16.95 -8.95 -2.36
C GLU A 165 -16.99 -9.72 -3.69
N ARG A 166 -16.12 -9.39 -4.62
CA ARG A 166 -16.00 -10.10 -5.90
C ARG A 166 -15.56 -11.55 -5.70
N LEU A 167 -14.56 -11.79 -4.84
CA LEU A 167 -14.11 -13.14 -4.48
C LEU A 167 -15.26 -13.97 -3.85
N VAL A 168 -16.04 -13.35 -2.96
CA VAL A 168 -17.22 -14.02 -2.36
C VAL A 168 -18.25 -14.40 -3.41
N LYS A 169 -18.49 -13.54 -4.40
CA LYS A 169 -19.46 -13.73 -5.48
C LYS A 169 -18.92 -14.59 -6.64
N GLY A 170 -17.63 -14.91 -6.64
CA GLY A 170 -16.97 -15.62 -7.75
C GLY A 170 -16.87 -14.78 -9.03
N LEU A 171 -16.83 -13.45 -8.90
CA LEU A 171 -16.66 -12.53 -10.03
C LEU A 171 -15.17 -12.41 -10.38
N PRO A 172 -14.83 -12.15 -11.65
CA PRO A 172 -13.44 -12.06 -12.10
C PRO A 172 -12.71 -10.87 -11.47
N LEU A 173 -11.43 -11.06 -11.25
CA LEU A 173 -10.46 -10.02 -10.89
C LEU A 173 -9.38 -9.97 -11.94
N VAL A 174 -8.98 -8.78 -12.33
CA VAL A 174 -7.93 -8.54 -13.32
C VAL A 174 -6.78 -7.82 -12.62
N LEU A 175 -5.59 -8.37 -12.73
CA LEU A 175 -4.33 -7.71 -12.34
C LEU A 175 -3.76 -6.98 -13.57
N ASN A 176 -2.99 -5.89 -13.32
CA ASN A 176 -2.25 -5.20 -14.37
C ASN A 176 -1.19 -6.08 -15.00
#